data_399d67e1e20da1c8b421d326acbbb64b
#
_entry.id   399d67e1e20da1c8b421d326acbbb64b
#
_cell.length_a   1.000
_cell.length_b   1.000
_cell.length_c   1.000
_cell.angle_alpha   90.00
_cell.angle_beta   90.00
_cell.angle_gamma   90.00
#
_symmetry.space_group_name_H-M   'P 1'
#
loop_
_entity.id
_entity.type
_entity.pdbx_description
1 polymer ?
#
loop_
_entity_poly.entity_id
_entity_poly.type
_entity_poly.pdbx_seq_one_letter_code
_entity_poly.pdbx_strand_id
1 'polypeptide(L)'
;MELLSIDFLGQSLRLEGSMAGWQQVFWSNTLVAQQAASADDQDNYLHEFQLTQGETVLTCRLEVKVTWQPFLIEYRATVDGKLIAEGSRNTKDIEQQIPHTPTKAERKFSLIGLVSLGMKALKSAKLIKVALASASIAAYSWLFSIEFALSLIACLIFHEYGHIRAMKYFGMKTKGIYLIPFLGGLALSDEKINTRWQDVVISIMGPFFGLILSLILMVVYWITGEMFFAGLAVFNAFLNLFNLLPILPLDGGHVLKSISFSMNSKLGITLCALAAIGGVILSYQLGLALFGFLLIMGSLEIVFEWRARHHSHLLPLDKYGQLVSSAWYVGLVSSLIAIIWYFASSGDALLQLPMQILGT
;
A
#
# COMPACT_ATOMS: atom_id res chain seq x y z
N MET A 1 15.25 -0.02 -6.94
CA MET A 1 14.25 0.92 -7.49
C MET A 1 14.88 1.77 -8.58
N GLU A 2 14.08 2.32 -9.48
CA GLU A 2 14.56 3.30 -10.43
C GLU A 2 14.76 4.64 -9.73
N LEU A 3 16.01 5.12 -9.70
CA LEU A 3 16.40 6.38 -9.07
C LEU A 3 16.33 7.54 -10.06
N LEU A 4 16.72 7.27 -11.31
CA LEU A 4 16.84 8.26 -12.37
C LEU A 4 16.48 7.62 -13.71
N SER A 5 15.78 8.39 -14.55
CA SER A 5 15.60 8.10 -15.98
C SER A 5 15.67 9.41 -16.75
N ILE A 6 16.62 9.50 -17.68
CA ILE A 6 16.88 10.68 -18.51
C ILE A 6 17.04 10.28 -19.98
N ASP A 7 16.77 11.21 -20.88
CA ASP A 7 17.19 11.06 -22.27
C ASP A 7 18.70 11.33 -22.39
N PHE A 8 19.42 10.36 -22.89
CA PHE A 8 20.87 10.42 -23.06
C PHE A 8 21.24 9.89 -24.45
N LEU A 9 21.71 10.77 -25.32
CA LEU A 9 22.01 10.46 -26.71
C LEU A 9 20.81 9.88 -27.50
N GLY A 10 19.59 10.39 -27.24
CA GLY A 10 18.36 9.94 -27.89
C GLY A 10 17.84 8.60 -27.43
N GLN A 11 18.38 8.03 -26.33
CA GLN A 11 17.93 6.81 -25.68
C GLN A 11 17.76 7.02 -24.19
N SER A 12 16.94 6.17 -23.55
CA SER A 12 16.75 6.23 -22.11
C SER A 12 17.98 5.70 -21.37
N LEU A 13 18.62 6.56 -20.55
CA LEU A 13 19.62 6.19 -19.55
C LEU A 13 18.89 6.10 -18.20
N ARG A 14 18.92 4.90 -17.60
CA ARG A 14 18.21 4.60 -16.37
C ARG A 14 19.19 4.12 -15.31
N LEU A 15 19.11 4.72 -14.11
CA LEU A 15 19.84 4.29 -12.93
C LEU A 15 18.89 3.58 -11.98
N GLU A 16 19.19 2.35 -11.64
CA GLU A 16 18.51 1.60 -10.58
C GLU A 16 19.45 1.43 -9.38
N GLY A 17 18.88 1.49 -8.17
CA GLY A 17 19.67 1.32 -6.95
C GLY A 17 18.82 1.03 -5.73
N SER A 18 19.50 0.83 -4.59
CA SER A 18 18.88 0.61 -3.28
C SER A 18 19.67 1.29 -2.17
N MET A 19 19.03 1.47 -1.00
CA MET A 19 19.73 1.95 0.21
C MET A 19 20.88 1.06 0.67
N ALA A 20 20.98 -0.16 0.17
CA ALA A 20 22.12 -1.04 0.44
C ALA A 20 23.37 -0.65 -0.39
N GLY A 21 23.28 0.40 -1.21
CA GLY A 21 24.41 0.96 -1.96
C GLY A 21 24.69 0.29 -3.30
N TRP A 22 23.94 -0.76 -3.71
CA TRP A 22 24.12 -1.28 -5.07
C TRP A 22 23.45 -0.36 -6.09
N GLN A 23 24.09 -0.21 -7.25
CA GLN A 23 23.59 0.57 -8.37
C GLN A 23 23.83 -0.15 -9.70
N GLN A 24 22.90 0.03 -10.63
CA GLN A 24 22.97 -0.48 -12.00
C GLN A 24 22.52 0.61 -12.96
N VAL A 25 23.31 0.83 -14.00
CA VAL A 25 23.03 1.79 -15.07
C VAL A 25 22.63 1.02 -16.32
N PHE A 26 21.47 1.36 -16.87
CA PHE A 26 20.96 0.77 -18.11
C PHE A 26 20.87 1.86 -19.18
N TRP A 27 21.33 1.56 -20.37
CA TRP A 27 21.13 2.38 -21.56
C TRP A 27 20.34 1.59 -22.58
N SER A 28 19.20 2.11 -23.04
CA SER A 28 18.28 1.40 -23.94
C SER A 28 17.96 -0.05 -23.46
N ASN A 29 17.72 -0.23 -22.14
CA ASN A 29 17.51 -1.52 -21.46
C ASN A 29 18.70 -2.50 -21.41
N THR A 30 19.87 -2.09 -21.88
CA THR A 30 21.13 -2.86 -21.77
C THR A 30 21.89 -2.40 -20.54
N LEU A 31 22.34 -3.32 -19.68
CA LEU A 31 23.19 -2.99 -18.54
C LEU A 31 24.55 -2.52 -19.04
N VAL A 32 24.94 -1.28 -18.71
CA VAL A 32 26.20 -0.66 -19.17
C VAL A 32 27.20 -0.42 -18.04
N ALA A 33 26.72 -0.28 -16.80
CA ALA A 33 27.58 -0.19 -15.62
C ALA A 33 26.85 -0.76 -14.41
N GLN A 34 27.62 -1.30 -13.46
CA GLN A 34 27.10 -1.74 -12.16
C GLN A 34 28.09 -1.51 -11.05
N GLN A 35 27.58 -1.21 -9.88
CA GLN A 35 28.35 -1.10 -8.66
C GLN A 35 27.72 -1.96 -7.58
N ALA A 36 28.52 -2.82 -6.94
CA ALA A 36 28.05 -3.64 -5.82
C ALA A 36 27.83 -2.78 -4.58
N ALA A 37 27.00 -3.27 -3.65
CA ALA A 37 26.82 -2.65 -2.36
C ALA A 37 28.17 -2.53 -1.63
N SER A 38 28.52 -1.31 -1.18
CA SER A 38 29.68 -1.06 -0.34
C SER A 38 29.26 -0.94 1.12
N ALA A 39 30.17 -1.34 2.03
CA ALA A 39 29.97 -1.15 3.47
C ALA A 39 30.22 0.31 3.91
N ASP A 40 30.90 1.08 3.08
CA ASP A 40 31.13 2.50 3.33
C ASP A 40 29.92 3.31 2.88
N ASP A 41 29.51 4.26 3.71
CA ASP A 41 28.43 5.23 3.46
C ASP A 41 28.89 6.23 2.38
N GLN A 42 28.92 5.81 1.13
CA GLN A 42 29.27 6.66 0.01
C GLN A 42 28.02 7.38 -0.49
N ASP A 43 27.99 8.71 -0.31
CA ASP A 43 26.93 9.55 -0.90
C ASP A 43 27.17 9.82 -2.39
N ASN A 44 28.42 9.67 -2.88
CA ASN A 44 28.82 9.97 -4.26
C ASN A 44 29.21 8.70 -5.01
N TYR A 45 28.57 8.49 -6.14
CA TYR A 45 28.78 7.36 -7.04
C TYR A 45 29.25 7.85 -8.40
N LEU A 46 30.23 7.16 -8.98
CA LEU A 46 30.75 7.42 -10.31
C LEU A 46 30.61 6.17 -11.17
N HIS A 47 29.83 6.27 -12.24
CA HIS A 47 29.68 5.21 -13.24
C HIS A 47 30.36 5.64 -14.53
N GLU A 48 31.38 4.90 -14.95
CA GLU A 48 32.06 5.07 -16.24
C GLU A 48 31.72 3.89 -17.14
N PHE A 49 31.30 4.17 -18.36
CA PHE A 49 30.96 3.17 -19.35
C PHE A 49 31.20 3.66 -20.78
N GLN A 50 31.32 2.73 -21.71
CA GLN A 50 31.54 3.04 -23.12
C GLN A 50 30.29 2.70 -23.91
N LEU A 51 29.91 3.59 -24.82
CA LEU A 51 28.83 3.37 -25.78
C LEU A 51 29.40 3.42 -27.19
N THR A 52 28.99 2.46 -28.03
CA THR A 52 29.36 2.45 -29.43
C THR A 52 28.22 3.02 -30.25
N GLN A 53 28.47 4.13 -30.95
CA GLN A 53 27.52 4.76 -31.85
C GLN A 53 28.11 4.77 -33.28
N GLY A 54 27.68 3.79 -34.11
CA GLY A 54 28.32 3.54 -35.39
C GLY A 54 29.74 3.00 -35.23
N GLU A 55 30.73 3.69 -35.78
CA GLU A 55 32.18 3.35 -35.67
C GLU A 55 32.89 4.07 -34.52
N THR A 56 32.22 5.01 -33.85
CA THR A 56 32.81 5.78 -32.75
C THR A 56 32.48 5.17 -31.38
N VAL A 57 33.50 5.08 -30.52
CA VAL A 57 33.39 4.71 -29.11
C VAL A 57 33.38 5.98 -28.29
N LEU A 58 32.27 6.22 -27.57
CA LEU A 58 32.07 7.36 -26.72
C LEU A 58 32.34 6.97 -25.27
N THR A 59 33.13 7.75 -24.56
CA THR A 59 33.35 7.59 -23.11
C THR A 59 32.31 8.38 -22.35
N CYS A 60 31.44 7.66 -21.66
CA CYS A 60 30.32 8.21 -20.89
C CYS A 60 30.62 8.14 -19.40
N ARG A 61 30.24 9.18 -18.67
CA ARG A 61 30.41 9.26 -17.21
C ARG A 61 29.08 9.77 -16.62
N LEU A 62 28.58 9.06 -15.61
CA LEU A 62 27.44 9.46 -14.80
C LEU A 62 27.89 9.61 -13.35
N GLU A 63 27.95 10.84 -12.88
CA GLU A 63 28.19 11.19 -11.48
C GLU A 63 26.85 11.33 -10.78
N VAL A 64 26.70 10.67 -9.62
CA VAL A 64 25.44 10.64 -8.89
C VAL A 64 25.74 10.84 -7.41
N LYS A 65 25.07 11.82 -6.81
CA LYS A 65 25.06 12.01 -5.37
C LYS A 65 23.68 11.67 -4.83
N VAL A 66 23.59 10.72 -3.90
CA VAL A 66 22.33 10.24 -3.34
C VAL A 66 22.30 10.49 -1.85
N THR A 67 21.33 11.30 -1.41
CA THR A 67 20.97 11.45 0.00
C THR A 67 19.65 10.71 0.22
N TRP A 68 19.60 9.80 1.20
CA TRP A 68 18.43 8.96 1.40
C TRP A 68 17.41 9.54 2.37
N GLN A 69 17.83 10.42 3.28
CA GLN A 69 16.96 10.99 4.32
C GLN A 69 17.28 12.46 4.57
N PRO A 70 16.51 13.42 4.00
CA PRO A 70 15.42 13.23 3.01
C PRO A 70 15.98 12.76 1.67
N PHE A 71 15.14 12.07 0.87
CA PHE A 71 15.59 11.59 -0.44
C PHE A 71 15.82 12.74 -1.41
N LEU A 72 17.06 12.83 -1.89
CA LEU A 72 17.50 13.74 -2.93
C LEU A 72 18.59 13.04 -3.75
N ILE A 73 18.44 13.06 -5.05
CA ILE A 73 19.48 12.64 -5.99
C ILE A 73 19.89 13.83 -6.86
N GLU A 74 21.18 14.11 -6.90
CA GLU A 74 21.80 15.06 -7.83
C GLU A 74 22.65 14.26 -8.82
N TYR A 75 22.54 14.59 -10.10
CA TYR A 75 23.25 13.84 -11.14
C TYR A 75 23.86 14.77 -12.17
N ARG A 76 24.97 14.31 -12.76
CA ARG A 76 25.66 14.93 -13.88
C ARG A 76 26.11 13.85 -14.86
N ALA A 77 25.67 13.94 -16.11
CA ALA A 77 26.01 13.00 -17.18
C ALA A 77 26.87 13.71 -18.25
N THR A 78 28.01 13.13 -18.56
CA THR A 78 28.98 13.69 -19.53
C THR A 78 29.36 12.65 -20.58
N VAL A 79 29.68 13.11 -21.80
CA VAL A 79 30.20 12.31 -22.90
C VAL A 79 31.49 12.99 -23.39
N ASP A 80 32.60 12.25 -23.40
CA ASP A 80 33.93 12.74 -23.75
C ASP A 80 34.28 14.08 -23.04
N GLY A 81 33.85 14.18 -21.77
CA GLY A 81 34.05 15.36 -20.91
C GLY A 81 33.08 16.51 -21.15
N LYS A 82 32.18 16.43 -22.12
CA LYS A 82 31.14 17.44 -22.34
C LYS A 82 29.88 17.11 -21.55
N LEU A 83 29.33 18.10 -20.84
CA LEU A 83 28.09 17.98 -20.11
C LEU A 83 26.91 17.78 -21.08
N ILE A 84 26.13 16.70 -20.89
CA ILE A 84 24.93 16.39 -21.67
C ILE A 84 23.67 16.66 -20.86
N ALA A 85 23.67 16.24 -19.57
CA ALA A 85 22.52 16.43 -18.69
C ALA A 85 22.98 16.60 -17.25
N GLU A 86 22.31 17.49 -16.51
CA GLU A 86 22.45 17.60 -15.06
C GLU A 86 21.10 17.95 -14.44
N GLY A 87 20.93 17.59 -13.19
CA GLY A 87 19.68 17.90 -12.49
C GLY A 87 19.59 17.24 -11.12
N SER A 88 18.43 17.39 -10.52
CA SER A 88 18.11 16.76 -9.25
C SER A 88 16.70 16.15 -9.27
N ARG A 89 16.49 15.12 -8.43
CA ARG A 89 15.17 14.51 -8.21
C ARG A 89 14.94 14.32 -6.72
N ASN A 90 13.72 14.50 -6.30
CA ASN A 90 13.30 14.37 -4.91
C ASN A 90 12.21 13.28 -4.74
N THR A 91 11.70 13.11 -3.52
CA THR A 91 10.68 12.11 -3.21
C THR A 91 9.43 12.24 -4.09
N LYS A 92 8.98 13.48 -4.40
CA LYS A 92 7.79 13.70 -5.23
C LYS A 92 7.96 13.23 -6.66
N ASP A 93 9.17 13.38 -7.21
CA ASP A 93 9.49 12.91 -8.56
C ASP A 93 9.45 11.39 -8.64
N ILE A 94 9.88 10.69 -7.56
CA ILE A 94 9.79 9.23 -7.46
C ILE A 94 8.33 8.78 -7.30
N GLU A 95 7.52 9.49 -6.52
CA GLU A 95 6.10 9.16 -6.34
C GLU A 95 5.30 9.25 -7.65
N GLN A 96 5.60 10.23 -8.47
CA GLN A 96 4.91 10.46 -9.75
C GLN A 96 5.47 9.62 -10.90
N GLN A 97 6.55 8.91 -10.67
CA GLN A 97 7.21 8.11 -11.68
C GLN A 97 6.35 6.91 -12.09
N ILE A 98 6.12 6.75 -13.40
CA ILE A 98 5.53 5.54 -13.95
C ILE A 98 6.64 4.50 -14.07
N PRO A 99 6.63 3.40 -13.29
CA PRO A 99 7.69 2.40 -13.35
C PRO A 99 7.77 1.81 -14.75
N HIS A 100 8.97 1.80 -15.36
CA HIS A 100 9.18 1.02 -16.57
C HIS A 100 8.88 -0.44 -16.26
N THR A 101 7.95 -1.03 -17.02
CA THR A 101 7.55 -2.43 -16.84
C THR A 101 8.77 -3.31 -17.04
N PRO A 102 9.25 -4.05 -16.03
CA PRO A 102 10.37 -4.95 -16.25
C PRO A 102 9.95 -6.01 -17.27
N THR A 103 10.79 -6.27 -18.25
CA THR A 103 10.56 -7.15 -19.40
C THR A 103 10.37 -8.62 -19.03
N LYS A 104 10.51 -9.00 -17.77
CA LYS A 104 10.13 -10.31 -17.20
C LYS A 104 9.48 -10.08 -15.85
N ALA A 105 8.15 -10.09 -15.83
CA ALA A 105 7.42 -10.28 -14.59
C ALA A 105 7.83 -11.62 -13.99
N GLU A 106 8.61 -11.62 -12.91
CA GLU A 106 8.57 -12.75 -11.98
C GLU A 106 7.10 -12.93 -11.59
N ARG A 107 6.53 -14.06 -11.97
CA ARG A 107 5.17 -14.46 -11.59
C ARG A 107 5.19 -14.66 -10.07
N LYS A 108 5.02 -13.58 -9.33
CA LYS A 108 4.75 -13.69 -7.91
C LYS A 108 3.36 -14.30 -7.78
N PHE A 109 3.31 -15.50 -7.22
CA PHE A 109 2.08 -16.11 -6.75
C PHE A 109 1.55 -15.19 -5.64
N SER A 110 0.61 -14.34 -5.98
CA SER A 110 -0.16 -13.53 -5.04
C SER A 110 -1.62 -13.89 -5.22
N LEU A 111 -2.39 -13.85 -4.15
CA LEU A 111 -3.84 -14.06 -4.20
C LEU A 111 -4.48 -13.09 -5.21
N ILE A 112 -3.97 -11.85 -5.26
CA ILE A 112 -4.31 -10.83 -6.25
C ILE A 112 -3.98 -11.29 -7.66
N GLY A 113 -2.86 -12.01 -7.86
CA GLY A 113 -2.48 -12.61 -9.14
C GLY A 113 -3.43 -13.72 -9.59
N LEU A 114 -3.90 -14.57 -8.67
CA LEU A 114 -4.89 -15.62 -8.94
C LEU A 114 -6.26 -15.04 -9.28
N VAL A 115 -6.72 -14.06 -8.48
CA VAL A 115 -7.97 -13.33 -8.73
C VAL A 115 -7.88 -12.56 -10.06
N SER A 116 -6.74 -11.93 -10.39
CA SER A 116 -6.56 -11.23 -11.67
C SER A 116 -6.51 -12.17 -12.87
N LEU A 117 -6.00 -13.40 -12.69
CA LEU A 117 -6.00 -14.44 -13.75
C LEU A 117 -7.41 -14.94 -14.01
N GLY A 118 -8.21 -15.18 -12.96
CA GLY A 118 -9.62 -15.52 -13.06
C GLY A 118 -10.44 -14.40 -13.71
N MET A 119 -10.15 -13.15 -13.38
CA MET A 119 -10.81 -11.98 -13.97
C MET A 119 -10.41 -11.72 -15.43
N LYS A 120 -9.21 -12.09 -15.87
CA LYS A 120 -8.82 -12.02 -17.30
C LYS A 120 -9.56 -13.05 -18.15
N ALA A 121 -9.98 -14.18 -17.56
CA ALA A 121 -10.78 -15.21 -18.24
C ALA A 121 -12.24 -14.75 -18.47
N LEU A 122 -12.72 -13.79 -17.71
CA LEU A 122 -14.08 -13.24 -17.82
C LEU A 122 -14.03 -11.97 -18.70
N LYS A 123 -14.60 -12.02 -19.89
CA LYS A 123 -14.51 -10.99 -20.96
C LYS A 123 -15.09 -9.60 -20.62
N SER A 124 -15.69 -9.36 -19.45
CA SER A 124 -16.26 -8.06 -19.08
C SER A 124 -16.06 -7.71 -17.60
N ALA A 125 -15.13 -6.80 -17.32
CA ALA A 125 -14.88 -6.28 -15.97
C ALA A 125 -16.13 -5.66 -15.30
N LYS A 126 -17.05 -5.10 -16.08
CA LYS A 126 -18.31 -4.53 -15.58
C LYS A 126 -19.27 -5.61 -15.08
N LEU A 127 -19.43 -6.70 -15.84
CA LEU A 127 -20.30 -7.81 -15.45
C LEU A 127 -19.79 -8.51 -14.18
N ILE A 128 -18.48 -8.66 -14.04
CA ILE A 128 -17.87 -9.25 -12.83
C ILE A 128 -18.18 -8.40 -11.59
N LYS A 129 -18.02 -7.08 -11.68
CA LYS A 129 -18.33 -6.18 -10.55
C LYS A 129 -19.80 -6.30 -10.13
N VAL A 130 -20.71 -6.28 -11.10
CA VAL A 130 -22.14 -6.42 -10.83
C VAL A 130 -22.43 -7.80 -10.23
N ALA A 131 -21.89 -8.88 -10.79
CA ALA A 131 -22.10 -10.23 -10.27
C ALA A 131 -21.57 -10.40 -8.85
N LEU A 132 -20.35 -9.90 -8.56
CA LEU A 132 -19.77 -9.94 -7.22
C LEU A 132 -20.57 -9.08 -6.23
N ALA A 133 -20.98 -7.87 -6.62
CA ALA A 133 -21.81 -7.01 -5.77
C ALA A 133 -23.16 -7.67 -5.46
N SER A 134 -23.84 -8.24 -6.47
CA SER A 134 -25.09 -8.96 -6.27
C SER A 134 -24.93 -10.20 -5.38
N ALA A 135 -23.84 -10.95 -5.57
CA ALA A 135 -23.52 -12.09 -4.72
C ALA A 135 -23.23 -11.67 -3.27
N SER A 136 -22.56 -10.53 -3.07
CA SER A 136 -22.30 -9.96 -1.74
C SER A 136 -23.61 -9.53 -1.07
N ILE A 137 -24.51 -8.84 -1.79
CA ILE A 137 -25.83 -8.48 -1.27
C ILE A 137 -26.60 -9.74 -0.86
N ALA A 138 -26.67 -10.76 -1.73
CA ALA A 138 -27.37 -12.00 -1.45
C ALA A 138 -26.77 -12.73 -0.23
N ALA A 139 -25.45 -12.84 -0.14
CA ALA A 139 -24.76 -13.50 0.96
C ALA A 139 -24.99 -12.80 2.30
N TYR A 140 -24.88 -11.47 2.34
CA TYR A 140 -25.14 -10.70 3.56
C TYR A 140 -26.62 -10.64 3.92
N SER A 141 -27.54 -10.60 2.93
CA SER A 141 -28.98 -10.64 3.19
C SER A 141 -29.45 -12.00 3.70
N TRP A 142 -28.71 -13.07 3.38
CA TRP A 142 -28.99 -14.40 3.93
C TRP A 142 -28.63 -14.53 5.41
N LEU A 143 -27.57 -13.79 5.84
CA LEU A 143 -27.10 -13.78 7.24
C LEU A 143 -27.81 -12.73 8.10
N PHE A 144 -28.22 -11.62 7.48
CA PHE A 144 -28.79 -10.44 8.13
C PHE A 144 -30.05 -9.99 7.37
N SER A 145 -30.67 -8.87 7.79
CA SER A 145 -31.71 -8.25 6.98
C SER A 145 -31.16 -7.61 5.70
N ILE A 146 -32.05 -7.43 4.70
CA ILE A 146 -31.68 -6.76 3.43
C ILE A 146 -31.21 -5.32 3.66
N GLU A 147 -31.85 -4.62 4.61
CA GLU A 147 -31.51 -3.24 4.99
C GLU A 147 -30.10 -3.17 5.58
N PHE A 148 -29.75 -4.12 6.44
CA PHE A 148 -28.41 -4.21 7.03
C PHE A 148 -27.37 -4.57 5.96
N ALA A 149 -27.67 -5.51 5.07
CA ALA A 149 -26.77 -5.90 3.98
C ALA A 149 -26.46 -4.72 3.03
N LEU A 150 -27.47 -3.94 2.66
CA LEU A 150 -27.31 -2.75 1.83
C LEU A 150 -26.48 -1.67 2.55
N SER A 151 -26.74 -1.47 3.84
CA SER A 151 -25.99 -0.51 4.68
C SER A 151 -24.52 -0.91 4.81
N LEU A 152 -24.26 -2.21 5.05
CA LEU A 152 -22.88 -2.74 5.10
C LEU A 152 -22.13 -2.51 3.78
N ILE A 153 -22.78 -2.80 2.66
CA ILE A 153 -22.19 -2.60 1.33
C ILE A 153 -21.92 -1.12 1.07
N ALA A 154 -22.81 -0.22 1.49
CA ALA A 154 -22.57 1.21 1.38
C ALA A 154 -21.35 1.65 2.20
N CYS A 155 -21.19 1.14 3.44
CA CYS A 155 -20.01 1.37 4.28
C CYS A 155 -18.73 0.87 3.60
N LEU A 156 -18.73 -0.35 3.06
CA LEU A 156 -17.61 -0.93 2.34
C LEU A 156 -17.25 -0.12 1.09
N ILE A 157 -18.21 0.29 0.28
CA ILE A 157 -17.96 1.13 -0.90
C ILE A 157 -17.32 2.46 -0.51
N PHE A 158 -17.79 3.06 0.59
CA PHE A 158 -17.24 4.34 1.05
C PHE A 158 -15.81 4.21 1.57
N HIS A 159 -15.50 3.11 2.27
CA HIS A 159 -14.16 2.73 2.67
C HIS A 159 -13.24 2.55 1.44
N GLU A 160 -13.63 1.70 0.47
CA GLU A 160 -12.84 1.46 -0.74
C GLU A 160 -12.66 2.74 -1.60
N TYR A 161 -13.66 3.62 -1.57
CA TYR A 161 -13.54 4.92 -2.24
C TYR A 161 -12.42 5.76 -1.67
N GLY A 162 -12.14 5.65 -0.35
CA GLY A 162 -10.98 6.29 0.29
C GLY A 162 -9.67 5.85 -0.33
N HIS A 163 -9.45 4.54 -0.52
CA HIS A 163 -8.26 4.00 -1.20
C HIS A 163 -8.13 4.51 -2.64
N ILE A 164 -9.24 4.51 -3.39
CA ILE A 164 -9.25 5.03 -4.77
C ILE A 164 -8.90 6.52 -4.81
N ARG A 165 -9.38 7.32 -3.85
CA ARG A 165 -9.03 8.75 -3.78
C ARG A 165 -7.54 8.96 -3.54
N ALA A 166 -6.93 8.16 -2.66
CA ALA A 166 -5.49 8.20 -2.41
C ALA A 166 -4.70 7.76 -3.65
N MET A 167 -5.07 6.65 -4.29
CA MET A 167 -4.42 6.18 -5.52
C MET A 167 -4.46 7.27 -6.61
N LYS A 168 -5.62 7.91 -6.82
CA LYS A 168 -5.78 9.00 -7.79
C LYS A 168 -4.96 10.25 -7.43
N TYR A 169 -4.83 10.56 -6.13
CA TYR A 169 -3.97 11.66 -5.69
C TYR A 169 -2.51 11.46 -6.12
N PHE A 170 -2.04 10.21 -6.08
CA PHE A 170 -0.71 9.84 -6.58
C PHE A 170 -0.65 9.61 -8.10
N GLY A 171 -1.70 9.95 -8.85
CA GLY A 171 -1.74 9.80 -10.31
C GLY A 171 -1.95 8.37 -10.81
N MET A 172 -2.22 7.41 -9.91
CA MET A 172 -2.36 5.99 -10.26
C MET A 172 -3.68 5.71 -10.99
N LYS A 173 -3.61 4.90 -12.05
CA LYS A 173 -4.80 4.43 -12.77
C LYS A 173 -5.50 3.33 -11.99
N THR A 174 -6.77 3.52 -11.67
CA THR A 174 -7.56 2.57 -10.88
C THR A 174 -8.52 1.78 -11.75
N LYS A 175 -8.71 0.50 -11.42
CA LYS A 175 -9.72 -0.38 -12.04
C LYS A 175 -11.09 -0.29 -11.37
N GLY A 176 -11.18 0.41 -10.23
CA GLY A 176 -12.39 0.58 -9.44
C GLY A 176 -12.54 -0.46 -8.33
N ILE A 177 -13.72 -0.50 -7.72
CA ILE A 177 -14.04 -1.32 -6.55
C ILE A 177 -14.60 -2.66 -7.00
N TYR A 178 -14.17 -3.73 -6.35
CA TYR A 178 -14.71 -5.09 -6.43
C TYR A 178 -15.19 -5.50 -5.04
N LEU A 179 -16.45 -5.85 -4.90
CA LEU A 179 -17.01 -6.34 -3.64
C LEU A 179 -16.99 -7.87 -3.67
N ILE A 180 -16.29 -8.49 -2.74
CA ILE A 180 -16.15 -9.94 -2.67
C ILE A 180 -16.95 -10.41 -1.46
N PRO A 181 -17.92 -11.35 -1.63
CA PRO A 181 -18.69 -11.88 -0.51
C PRO A 181 -17.79 -12.35 0.62
N PHE A 182 -18.10 -11.96 1.85
CA PHE A 182 -17.37 -12.30 3.10
C PHE A 182 -15.93 -11.80 3.21
N LEU A 183 -15.33 -11.29 2.12
CA LEU A 183 -13.96 -10.75 2.11
C LEU A 183 -13.92 -9.21 2.15
N GLY A 184 -15.06 -8.55 1.92
CA GLY A 184 -15.16 -7.09 1.89
C GLY A 184 -14.99 -6.49 0.50
N GLY A 185 -14.45 -5.29 0.44
CA GLY A 185 -14.12 -4.58 -0.81
C GLY A 185 -12.67 -4.77 -1.21
N LEU A 186 -12.37 -4.45 -2.45
CA LEU A 186 -11.01 -4.44 -2.99
C LEU A 186 -10.89 -3.34 -4.05
N ALA A 187 -10.12 -2.30 -3.75
CA ALA A 187 -9.73 -1.27 -4.70
C ALA A 187 -8.48 -1.72 -5.47
N LEU A 188 -8.57 -1.81 -6.79
CA LEU A 188 -7.46 -2.30 -7.62
C LEU A 188 -6.85 -1.18 -8.46
N SER A 189 -5.50 -1.22 -8.57
CA SER A 189 -4.71 -0.46 -9.52
C SER A 189 -3.89 -1.39 -10.41
N ASP A 190 -3.57 -0.93 -11.64
CA ASP A 190 -2.61 -1.59 -12.53
C ASP A 190 -1.17 -1.18 -12.21
N GLU A 191 -1.02 -0.06 -11.52
CA GLU A 191 0.28 0.54 -11.23
C GLU A 191 0.79 0.11 -9.87
N LYS A 192 2.11 0.00 -9.76
CA LYS A 192 2.78 -0.32 -8.50
C LYS A 192 3.07 0.96 -7.74
N ILE A 193 3.04 0.87 -6.42
CA ILE A 193 3.54 1.93 -5.54
C ILE A 193 5.07 2.01 -5.63
N ASN A 194 5.61 3.22 -5.51
CA ASN A 194 7.04 3.50 -5.58
C ASN A 194 7.63 3.84 -4.20
N THR A 195 6.80 4.29 -3.27
CA THR A 195 7.24 4.72 -1.93
C THR A 195 6.42 4.07 -0.83
N ARG A 196 7.02 3.93 0.34
CA ARG A 196 6.32 3.49 1.55
C ARG A 196 5.29 4.52 2.02
N TRP A 197 5.50 5.81 1.68
CA TRP A 197 4.53 6.86 1.94
C TRP A 197 3.22 6.62 1.16
N GLN A 198 3.32 6.25 -0.12
CA GLN A 198 2.14 5.88 -0.90
C GLN A 198 1.40 4.70 -0.28
N ASP A 199 2.12 3.66 0.17
CA ASP A 199 1.52 2.48 0.83
C ASP A 199 0.75 2.89 2.09
N VAL A 200 1.35 3.73 2.96
CA VAL A 200 0.71 4.24 4.19
C VAL A 200 -0.53 5.08 3.87
N VAL A 201 -0.42 6.06 2.97
CA VAL A 201 -1.53 6.96 2.66
C VAL A 201 -2.69 6.19 2.03
N ILE A 202 -2.40 5.30 1.07
CA ILE A 202 -3.44 4.48 0.45
C ILE A 202 -4.15 3.64 1.51
N SER A 203 -3.39 2.95 2.37
CA SER A 203 -3.97 2.07 3.40
C SER A 203 -4.77 2.84 4.47
N ILE A 204 -4.31 4.00 4.91
CA ILE A 204 -5.04 4.80 5.92
C ILE A 204 -6.32 5.43 5.36
N MET A 205 -6.35 5.78 4.07
CA MET A 205 -7.47 6.56 3.51
C MET A 205 -8.78 5.79 3.45
N GLY A 206 -8.78 4.46 3.35
CA GLY A 206 -10.00 3.66 3.49
C GLY A 206 -10.64 3.85 4.86
N PRO A 207 -9.96 3.46 5.96
CA PRO A 207 -10.46 3.67 7.31
C PRO A 207 -10.74 5.14 7.68
N PHE A 208 -9.99 6.09 7.12
CA PHE A 208 -10.23 7.52 7.32
C PHE A 208 -11.57 7.97 6.72
N PHE A 209 -11.91 7.52 5.52
CA PHE A 209 -13.23 7.74 4.94
C PHE A 209 -14.32 7.04 5.76
N GLY A 210 -14.04 5.84 6.28
CA GLY A 210 -14.92 5.17 7.23
C GLY A 210 -15.17 5.98 8.50
N LEU A 211 -14.13 6.61 9.07
CA LEU A 211 -14.28 7.54 10.20
C LEU A 211 -15.21 8.71 9.84
N ILE A 212 -15.00 9.33 8.68
CA ILE A 212 -15.87 10.43 8.22
C ILE A 212 -17.33 9.97 8.13
N LEU A 213 -17.58 8.80 7.57
CA LEU A 213 -18.93 8.25 7.47
C LEU A 213 -19.53 7.98 8.85
N SER A 214 -18.78 7.40 9.79
CA SER A 214 -19.25 7.19 11.17
C SER A 214 -19.62 8.50 11.85
N LEU A 215 -18.83 9.56 11.67
CA LEU A 215 -19.15 10.89 12.22
C LEU A 215 -20.41 11.49 11.59
N ILE A 216 -20.59 11.34 10.27
CA ILE A 216 -21.80 11.79 9.58
C ILE A 216 -23.02 11.05 10.15
N LEU A 217 -22.96 9.73 10.28
CA LEU A 217 -24.04 8.92 10.83
C LEU A 217 -24.35 9.26 12.28
N MET A 218 -23.33 9.58 13.10
CA MET A 218 -23.49 10.06 14.46
C MET A 218 -24.25 11.40 14.50
N VAL A 219 -23.91 12.34 13.61
CA VAL A 219 -24.63 13.62 13.48
C VAL A 219 -26.08 13.40 13.04
N VAL A 220 -26.31 12.51 12.08
CA VAL A 220 -27.67 12.16 11.64
C VAL A 220 -28.49 11.56 12.79
N TYR A 221 -27.90 10.68 13.58
CA TYR A 221 -28.52 10.17 14.81
C TYR A 221 -28.90 11.30 15.78
N TRP A 222 -28.02 12.25 16.03
CA TRP A 222 -28.32 13.38 16.94
C TRP A 222 -29.47 14.26 16.45
N ILE A 223 -29.65 14.37 15.13
CA ILE A 223 -30.74 15.17 14.54
C ILE A 223 -32.06 14.39 14.51
N THR A 224 -32.02 13.10 14.20
CA THR A 224 -33.25 12.29 13.96
C THR A 224 -33.70 11.51 15.19
N GLY A 225 -32.79 11.19 16.13
CA GLY A 225 -33.04 10.28 17.24
C GLY A 225 -33.17 8.80 16.84
N GLU A 226 -33.03 8.44 15.54
CA GLU A 226 -33.24 7.10 15.04
C GLU A 226 -32.06 6.17 15.35
N MET A 227 -32.29 5.13 16.16
CA MET A 227 -31.31 4.16 16.63
C MET A 227 -30.60 3.41 15.48
N PHE A 228 -31.25 3.29 14.32
CA PHE A 228 -30.64 2.71 13.13
C PHE A 228 -29.32 3.41 12.75
N PHE A 229 -29.28 4.74 12.77
CA PHE A 229 -28.07 5.50 12.45
C PHE A 229 -26.99 5.36 13.52
N ALA A 230 -27.36 5.25 14.79
CA ALA A 230 -26.43 4.96 15.87
C ALA A 230 -25.77 3.58 15.68
N GLY A 231 -26.59 2.55 15.44
CA GLY A 231 -26.11 1.19 15.17
C GLY A 231 -25.19 1.13 13.95
N LEU A 232 -25.56 1.81 12.88
CA LEU A 232 -24.76 1.86 11.66
C LEU A 232 -23.44 2.63 11.86
N ALA A 233 -23.42 3.71 12.64
CA ALA A 233 -22.20 4.46 13.00
C ALA A 233 -21.21 3.59 13.77
N VAL A 234 -21.69 2.86 14.79
CA VAL A 234 -20.91 1.93 15.61
C VAL A 234 -20.37 0.78 14.77
N PHE A 235 -21.23 0.17 13.98
CA PHE A 235 -20.85 -0.94 13.12
C PHE A 235 -19.79 -0.52 12.09
N ASN A 236 -20.00 0.61 11.43
CA ASN A 236 -19.02 1.15 10.47
C ASN A 236 -17.69 1.50 11.15
N ALA A 237 -17.72 2.09 12.36
CA ALA A 237 -16.51 2.35 13.14
C ALA A 237 -15.78 1.05 13.49
N PHE A 238 -16.50 0.01 13.90
CA PHE A 238 -15.94 -1.30 14.21
C PHE A 238 -15.32 -1.98 12.99
N LEU A 239 -16.00 -1.94 11.83
CA LEU A 239 -15.48 -2.46 10.56
C LEU A 239 -14.16 -1.80 10.17
N ASN A 240 -14.08 -0.49 10.30
CA ASN A 240 -12.85 0.25 9.97
C ASN A 240 -11.75 0.03 11.01
N LEU A 241 -12.09 -0.10 12.28
CA LEU A 241 -11.15 -0.47 13.34
C LEU A 241 -10.58 -1.86 13.10
N PHE A 242 -11.40 -2.81 12.64
CA PHE A 242 -10.96 -4.14 12.27
C PHE A 242 -9.95 -4.11 11.12
N ASN A 243 -10.19 -3.30 10.08
CA ASN A 243 -9.24 -3.12 8.98
C ASN A 243 -7.93 -2.44 9.43
N LEU A 244 -7.93 -1.71 10.53
CA LEU A 244 -6.74 -1.11 11.14
C LEU A 244 -5.96 -2.05 12.07
N LEU A 245 -6.39 -3.31 12.26
CA LEU A 245 -5.55 -4.28 12.96
C LEU A 245 -4.18 -4.37 12.26
N PRO A 246 -3.07 -4.38 13.03
CA PRO A 246 -1.72 -4.34 12.47
C PRO A 246 -1.28 -5.69 11.90
N ILE A 247 -2.12 -6.32 11.09
CA ILE A 247 -1.98 -7.69 10.58
C ILE A 247 -2.27 -7.71 9.09
N LEU A 248 -1.31 -8.20 8.28
CA LEU A 248 -1.54 -8.39 6.84
C LEU A 248 -2.60 -9.49 6.59
N PRO A 249 -3.48 -9.35 5.63
CA PRO A 249 -3.51 -8.34 4.55
C PRO A 249 -4.37 -7.10 4.84
N LEU A 250 -4.70 -6.80 6.10
CA LEU A 250 -5.52 -5.64 6.48
C LEU A 250 -4.73 -4.33 6.30
N ASP A 251 -5.43 -3.21 6.21
CA ASP A 251 -4.83 -1.88 6.03
C ASP A 251 -3.82 -1.52 7.12
N GLY A 252 -4.16 -1.81 8.39
CA GLY A 252 -3.25 -1.59 9.51
C GLY A 252 -1.97 -2.42 9.40
N GLY A 253 -2.03 -3.59 8.79
CA GLY A 253 -0.86 -4.43 8.50
C GLY A 253 0.08 -3.79 7.47
N HIS A 254 -0.46 -3.16 6.42
CA HIS A 254 0.32 -2.40 5.44
C HIS A 254 0.99 -1.18 6.07
N VAL A 255 0.28 -0.46 6.95
CA VAL A 255 0.85 0.67 7.70
C VAL A 255 1.99 0.19 8.60
N LEU A 256 1.78 -0.85 9.41
CA LEU A 256 2.81 -1.43 10.28
C LEU A 256 4.03 -1.86 9.46
N LYS A 257 3.82 -2.58 8.37
CA LYS A 257 4.86 -3.03 7.45
C LYS A 257 5.68 -1.85 6.93
N SER A 258 5.01 -0.82 6.41
CA SER A 258 5.69 0.32 5.79
C SER A 258 6.51 1.14 6.79
N ILE A 259 6.00 1.37 8.01
CA ILE A 259 6.75 2.05 9.08
C ILE A 259 7.93 1.20 9.55
N SER A 260 7.68 -0.04 9.94
CA SER A 260 8.69 -0.89 10.57
C SER A 260 9.84 -1.28 9.64
N PHE A 261 9.56 -1.58 8.37
CA PHE A 261 10.60 -1.83 7.37
C PHE A 261 11.39 -0.58 6.99
N SER A 262 10.80 0.62 7.13
CA SER A 262 11.53 1.88 6.95
C SER A 262 12.48 2.18 8.10
N MET A 263 12.18 1.69 9.32
CA MET A 263 13.08 1.81 10.46
C MET A 263 14.23 0.81 10.37
N ASN A 264 13.92 -0.47 10.21
CA ASN A 264 14.89 -1.55 10.07
C ASN A 264 14.20 -2.81 9.55
N SER A 265 14.80 -3.46 8.54
CA SER A 265 14.22 -4.68 7.95
C SER A 265 14.06 -5.84 8.94
N LYS A 266 14.96 -5.98 9.93
CA LYS A 266 14.85 -7.02 10.99
C LYS A 266 13.69 -6.71 11.94
N LEU A 267 13.54 -5.43 12.33
CA LEU A 267 12.41 -4.99 13.14
C LEU A 267 11.09 -5.19 12.38
N GLY A 268 11.08 -4.83 11.10
CA GLY A 268 9.90 -5.00 10.24
C GLY A 268 9.41 -6.43 10.17
N ILE A 269 10.31 -7.39 9.89
CA ILE A 269 9.90 -8.80 9.83
C ILE A 269 9.45 -9.32 11.20
N THR A 270 10.14 -8.93 12.28
CA THR A 270 9.79 -9.40 13.62
C THR A 270 8.40 -8.91 14.02
N LEU A 271 8.10 -7.61 13.86
CA LEU A 271 6.80 -7.05 14.22
C LEU A 271 5.67 -7.63 13.35
N CYS A 272 5.87 -7.72 12.03
CA CYS A 272 4.87 -8.31 11.15
C CYS A 272 4.64 -9.81 11.43
N ALA A 273 5.69 -10.56 11.76
CA ALA A 273 5.55 -11.98 12.12
C ALA A 273 4.81 -12.16 13.46
N LEU A 274 5.12 -11.36 14.48
CA LEU A 274 4.40 -11.37 15.76
C LEU A 274 2.92 -11.01 15.58
N ALA A 275 2.63 -9.99 14.78
CA ALA A 275 1.27 -9.60 14.45
C ALA A 275 0.51 -10.71 13.71
N ALA A 276 1.15 -11.38 12.74
CA ALA A 276 0.56 -12.50 12.02
C ALA A 276 0.25 -13.70 12.95
N ILE A 277 1.18 -14.06 13.83
CA ILE A 277 0.99 -15.13 14.82
C ILE A 277 -0.18 -14.77 15.75
N GLY A 278 -0.17 -13.55 16.30
CA GLY A 278 -1.26 -13.06 17.16
C GLY A 278 -2.61 -13.07 16.47
N GLY A 279 -2.66 -12.66 15.21
CA GLY A 279 -3.87 -12.69 14.39
C GLY A 279 -4.40 -14.10 14.13
N VAL A 280 -3.54 -15.06 13.84
CA VAL A 280 -3.92 -16.47 13.65
C VAL A 280 -4.48 -17.06 14.96
N ILE A 281 -3.85 -16.77 16.11
CA ILE A 281 -4.34 -17.21 17.42
C ILE A 281 -5.74 -16.59 17.68
N LEU A 282 -5.89 -15.30 17.46
CA LEU A 282 -7.17 -14.59 17.62
C LEU A 282 -8.26 -15.19 16.71
N SER A 283 -7.92 -15.42 15.44
CA SER A 283 -8.82 -16.04 14.46
C SER A 283 -9.30 -17.43 14.93
N TYR A 284 -8.39 -18.23 15.48
CA TYR A 284 -8.73 -19.56 16.01
C TYR A 284 -9.64 -19.46 17.22
N GLN A 285 -9.35 -18.55 18.17
CA GLN A 285 -10.19 -18.33 19.36
C GLN A 285 -11.60 -17.86 19.02
N LEU A 286 -11.73 -17.02 18.00
CA LEU A 286 -13.02 -16.50 17.54
C LEU A 286 -13.77 -17.45 16.57
N GLY A 287 -13.20 -18.61 16.22
CA GLY A 287 -13.81 -19.55 15.27
C GLY A 287 -13.86 -19.03 13.83
N LEU A 288 -13.07 -18.02 13.46
CA LEU A 288 -13.08 -17.35 12.16
C LEU A 288 -12.11 -18.01 11.18
N ALA A 289 -12.37 -19.25 10.75
CA ALA A 289 -11.49 -20.04 9.89
C ALA A 289 -11.10 -19.35 8.57
N LEU A 290 -12.05 -18.66 7.91
CA LEU A 290 -11.79 -17.90 6.69
C LEU A 290 -10.81 -16.76 6.93
N PHE A 291 -10.95 -16.04 8.04
CA PHE A 291 -10.05 -14.97 8.43
C PHE A 291 -8.64 -15.52 8.72
N GLY A 292 -8.54 -16.65 9.43
CA GLY A 292 -7.26 -17.34 9.65
C GLY A 292 -6.56 -17.73 8.34
N PHE A 293 -7.29 -18.21 7.35
CA PHE A 293 -6.76 -18.50 6.02
C PHE A 293 -6.20 -17.24 5.33
N LEU A 294 -6.93 -16.12 5.40
CA LEU A 294 -6.47 -14.84 4.83
C LEU A 294 -5.19 -14.35 5.52
N LEU A 295 -5.10 -14.49 6.83
CA LEU A 295 -3.89 -14.10 7.60
C LEU A 295 -2.68 -14.95 7.21
N ILE A 296 -2.85 -16.24 6.99
CA ILE A 296 -1.77 -17.11 6.49
C ILE A 296 -1.33 -16.65 5.10
N MET A 297 -2.27 -16.32 4.21
CA MET A 297 -1.94 -15.78 2.88
C MET A 297 -1.22 -14.44 2.96
N GLY A 298 -1.65 -13.53 3.82
CA GLY A 298 -0.96 -12.26 4.07
C GLY A 298 0.44 -12.45 4.65
N SER A 299 0.64 -13.48 5.46
CA SER A 299 1.96 -13.81 6.04
C SER A 299 2.99 -14.20 4.98
N LEU A 300 2.56 -14.78 3.86
CA LEU A 300 3.47 -15.07 2.72
C LEU A 300 4.07 -13.79 2.14
N GLU A 301 3.33 -12.69 2.16
CA GLU A 301 3.83 -11.39 1.71
C GLU A 301 5.02 -10.93 2.55
N ILE A 302 4.99 -11.16 3.87
CA ILE A 302 6.09 -10.83 4.79
C ILE A 302 7.36 -11.58 4.39
N VAL A 303 7.23 -12.86 4.08
CA VAL A 303 8.36 -13.70 3.67
C VAL A 303 8.95 -13.22 2.34
N PHE A 304 8.10 -12.87 1.37
CA PHE A 304 8.55 -12.35 0.08
C PHE A 304 9.22 -10.97 0.23
N GLU A 305 8.66 -10.08 1.03
CA GLU A 305 9.23 -8.76 1.34
C GLU A 305 10.63 -8.90 1.97
N TRP A 306 10.77 -9.82 2.94
CA TRP A 306 12.04 -10.07 3.59
C TRP A 306 13.10 -10.65 2.64
N ARG A 307 12.73 -11.58 1.75
CA ARG A 307 13.64 -12.12 0.73
C ARG A 307 14.07 -11.05 -0.27
N ALA A 308 13.15 -10.14 -0.62
CA ALA A 308 13.41 -9.05 -1.54
C ALA A 308 14.03 -7.79 -0.89
N ARG A 309 14.35 -7.80 0.42
CA ARG A 309 14.74 -6.60 1.19
C ARG A 309 15.94 -5.84 0.62
N HIS A 310 16.90 -6.55 0.01
CA HIS A 310 18.09 -5.95 -0.60
C HIS A 310 17.82 -5.35 -1.98
N HIS A 311 16.70 -5.73 -2.60
CA HIS A 311 16.26 -5.27 -3.92
C HIS A 311 14.88 -4.60 -3.85
N SER A 312 14.52 -4.06 -2.67
CA SER A 312 13.24 -3.36 -2.51
C SER A 312 13.14 -2.23 -3.52
N HIS A 313 12.02 -2.17 -4.23
CA HIS A 313 11.71 -1.10 -5.18
C HIS A 313 11.00 0.08 -4.50
N LEU A 314 10.73 0.00 -3.19
CA LEU A 314 10.02 1.03 -2.45
C LEU A 314 11.00 1.96 -1.73
N LEU A 315 10.85 3.26 -1.97
CA LEU A 315 11.55 4.29 -1.20
C LEU A 315 11.04 4.26 0.25
N PRO A 316 11.91 4.11 1.26
CA PRO A 316 11.50 4.07 2.66
C PRO A 316 11.01 5.44 3.16
N LEU A 317 10.25 5.43 4.27
CA LEU A 317 9.87 6.64 5.00
C LEU A 317 11.11 7.24 5.68
N ASP A 318 11.26 8.56 5.60
CA ASP A 318 12.17 9.30 6.46
C ASP A 318 11.65 9.35 7.92
N LYS A 319 12.43 9.87 8.85
CA LYS A 319 12.05 9.94 10.27
C LYS A 319 10.76 10.75 10.48
N TYR A 320 10.59 11.83 9.73
CA TYR A 320 9.38 12.64 9.78
C TYR A 320 8.16 11.87 9.27
N GLY A 321 8.29 11.21 8.12
CA GLY A 321 7.24 10.35 7.56
C GLY A 321 6.86 9.19 8.49
N GLN A 322 7.82 8.57 9.18
CA GLN A 322 7.55 7.55 10.20
C GLN A 322 6.73 8.10 11.37
N LEU A 323 7.10 9.28 11.89
CA LEU A 323 6.39 9.94 13.00
C LEU A 323 4.97 10.31 12.58
N VAL A 324 4.80 10.98 11.44
CA VAL A 324 3.50 11.42 10.92
C VAL A 324 2.59 10.22 10.64
N SER A 325 3.10 9.17 10.01
CA SER A 325 2.35 7.93 9.74
C SER A 325 1.88 7.26 11.04
N SER A 326 2.75 7.17 12.04
CA SER A 326 2.41 6.59 13.35
C SER A 326 1.37 7.43 14.09
N ALA A 327 1.54 8.75 14.12
CA ALA A 327 0.58 9.66 14.74
C ALA A 327 -0.80 9.62 14.07
N TRP A 328 -0.82 9.58 12.73
CA TRP A 328 -2.07 9.48 11.97
C TRP A 328 -2.79 8.16 12.23
N TYR A 329 -2.04 7.04 12.19
CA TYR A 329 -2.59 5.72 12.51
C TYR A 329 -3.18 5.66 13.92
N VAL A 330 -2.43 6.09 14.95
CA VAL A 330 -2.90 6.09 16.35
C VAL A 330 -4.09 7.04 16.53
N GLY A 331 -4.07 8.23 15.93
CA GLY A 331 -5.18 9.18 15.97
C GLY A 331 -6.45 8.61 15.36
N LEU A 332 -6.34 7.90 14.22
CA LEU A 332 -7.47 7.27 13.55
C LEU A 332 -8.05 6.13 14.39
N VAL A 333 -7.22 5.23 14.91
CA VAL A 333 -7.63 4.15 15.81
C VAL A 333 -8.35 4.72 17.04
N SER A 334 -7.74 5.71 17.69
CA SER A 334 -8.32 6.36 18.90
C SER A 334 -9.68 7.00 18.61
N SER A 335 -9.83 7.65 17.45
CA SER A 335 -11.08 8.29 17.05
C SER A 335 -12.20 7.28 16.81
N LEU A 336 -11.91 6.15 16.16
CA LEU A 336 -12.87 5.07 15.95
C LEU A 336 -13.28 4.42 17.28
N ILE A 337 -12.33 4.16 18.17
CA ILE A 337 -12.60 3.64 19.52
C ILE A 337 -13.47 4.63 20.31
N ALA A 338 -13.22 5.94 20.22
CA ALA A 338 -14.01 6.94 20.90
C ALA A 338 -15.49 6.96 20.44
N ILE A 339 -15.75 6.76 19.13
CA ILE A 339 -17.12 6.63 18.61
C ILE A 339 -17.81 5.38 19.20
N ILE A 340 -17.12 4.23 19.17
CA ILE A 340 -17.66 2.97 19.71
C ILE A 340 -17.95 3.14 21.21
N TRP A 341 -17.01 3.71 21.96
CA TRP A 341 -17.15 3.93 23.40
C TRP A 341 -18.29 4.91 23.74
N TYR A 342 -18.44 5.99 22.97
CA TYR A 342 -19.52 6.96 23.14
C TYR A 342 -20.91 6.28 23.07
N PHE A 343 -21.14 5.45 22.06
CA PHE A 343 -22.41 4.76 21.91
C PHE A 343 -22.56 3.59 22.91
N ALA A 344 -21.49 2.87 23.22
CA ALA A 344 -21.54 1.81 24.23
C ALA A 344 -21.91 2.32 25.63
N SER A 345 -21.56 3.56 25.95
CA SER A 345 -21.91 4.22 27.22
C SER A 345 -23.41 4.61 27.30
N SER A 346 -24.17 4.55 26.20
CA SER A 346 -25.59 4.87 26.18
C SER A 346 -26.50 3.85 26.90
N GLY A 347 -25.96 2.67 27.26
CA GLY A 347 -26.68 1.60 27.95
C GLY A 347 -27.53 0.70 27.06
N ASP A 348 -27.55 0.92 25.75
CA ASP A 348 -28.24 0.05 24.78
C ASP A 348 -27.42 -1.21 24.50
N ALA A 349 -28.03 -2.39 24.69
CA ALA A 349 -27.35 -3.68 24.55
C ALA A 349 -26.80 -3.93 23.15
N LEU A 350 -27.50 -3.48 22.09
CA LEU A 350 -27.04 -3.64 20.71
C LEU A 350 -25.80 -2.77 20.42
N LEU A 351 -25.76 -1.56 20.97
CA LEU A 351 -24.63 -0.64 20.78
C LEU A 351 -23.41 -1.06 21.61
N GLN A 352 -23.58 -1.92 22.61
CA GLN A 352 -22.50 -2.46 23.45
C GLN A 352 -21.82 -3.68 22.80
N LEU A 353 -22.41 -4.36 21.81
CA LEU A 353 -21.88 -5.56 21.19
C LEU A 353 -20.41 -5.41 20.74
N PRO A 354 -19.98 -4.33 20.06
CA PRO A 354 -18.58 -4.18 19.68
C PRO A 354 -17.62 -4.10 20.86
N MET A 355 -18.02 -3.47 21.99
CA MET A 355 -17.21 -3.42 23.20
C MET A 355 -17.13 -4.76 23.92
N GLN A 356 -18.19 -5.57 23.88
CA GLN A 356 -18.18 -6.93 24.43
C GLN A 356 -17.22 -7.83 23.63
N ILE A 357 -17.17 -7.68 22.29
CA ILE A 357 -16.24 -8.42 21.42
C ILE A 357 -14.79 -8.00 21.67
N LEU A 358 -14.53 -6.71 21.92
CA LEU A 358 -13.19 -6.18 22.20
C LEU A 358 -12.70 -6.48 23.63
N GLY A 359 -13.61 -6.74 24.57
CA GLY A 359 -13.32 -6.96 25.98
C GLY A 359 -13.23 -8.43 26.40
N THR A 360 -13.52 -9.37 25.50
CA THR A 360 -13.35 -10.83 25.70
C THR A 360 -12.01 -11.30 25.14
#